data_12a14602ff8a803f88a69cfb61a434ba
#
_entry.id   12a14602ff8a803f88a69cfb61a434ba
#
_cell.length_a   1.000
_cell.length_b   1.000
_cell.length_c   1.000
_cell.angle_alpha   90.00
_cell.angle_beta   90.00
_cell.angle_gamma   90.00
#
_symmetry.space_group_name_H-M   'P 1'
#
loop_
_entity.id
_entity.type
_entity.pdbx_description
1 polymer ?
#
loop_
_entity_poly.entity_id
_entity_poly.type
_entity_poly.pdbx_seq_one_letter_code
_entity_poly.pdbx_strand_id
1 'polypeptide(L)'
;VTSAVSKGDAITAAADTPVLLLNAPLVASRLGYPELSGLDLLEAFAFVYPARFCVPTPRGLAEALGLPLPESEAAVPALLQQAAGALIAECRNPKWPEREGAWSALQALERLRWPWAQVLAPHIAKPERAERELFARLPEWEETGERPAPRQVELSAEAVASQLTRLTGEQAERREGQRAYALEVAK
;
A
#
# COMPACT_ATOMS: atom_id res chain seq x y z
N VAL A 1 21.92 -15.80 1.54
CA VAL A 1 22.31 -15.52 2.94
C VAL A 1 21.93 -14.07 3.23
N THR A 2 21.13 -13.83 4.27
CA THR A 2 20.78 -12.48 4.74
C THR A 2 21.85 -12.01 5.72
N SER A 3 22.37 -10.80 5.53
CA SER A 3 23.34 -10.18 6.43
C SER A 3 22.97 -8.74 6.75
N ALA A 4 23.29 -8.30 7.96
CA ALA A 4 23.22 -6.88 8.31
C ALA A 4 24.44 -6.17 7.68
N VAL A 5 24.22 -4.99 7.15
CA VAL A 5 25.25 -4.15 6.55
C VAL A 5 25.24 -2.77 7.20
N SER A 6 26.37 -2.05 7.14
CA SER A 6 26.41 -0.67 7.60
C SER A 6 25.61 0.24 6.63
N LYS A 7 25.24 1.45 7.11
CA LYS A 7 24.60 2.45 6.23
C LYS A 7 25.48 2.80 5.02
N GLY A 8 26.78 2.92 5.20
CA GLY A 8 27.74 3.21 4.13
C GLY A 8 27.75 2.11 3.07
N ASP A 9 27.82 0.85 3.49
CA ASP A 9 27.81 -0.29 2.56
C ASP A 9 26.47 -0.38 1.82
N ALA A 10 25.34 -0.11 2.49
CA ALA A 10 24.03 -0.08 1.88
C ALA A 10 23.92 1.01 0.81
N ILE A 11 24.44 2.21 1.06
CA ILE A 11 24.47 3.31 0.10
C ILE A 11 25.35 2.94 -1.10
N THR A 12 26.55 2.40 -0.86
CA THR A 12 27.45 1.95 -1.94
C THR A 12 26.78 0.89 -2.80
N ALA A 13 26.18 -0.13 -2.19
CA ALA A 13 25.47 -1.17 -2.93
C ALA A 13 24.30 -0.60 -3.78
N ALA A 14 23.57 0.38 -3.23
CA ALA A 14 22.44 1.01 -3.93
C ALA A 14 22.91 1.94 -5.08
N ALA A 15 24.10 2.49 -5.01
CA ALA A 15 24.69 3.30 -6.08
C ALA A 15 25.18 2.43 -7.25
N ASP A 16 25.67 1.22 -6.94
CA ASP A 16 26.27 0.33 -7.95
C ASP A 16 25.23 -0.52 -8.69
N THR A 17 24.15 -0.90 -8.03
CA THR A 17 23.13 -1.80 -8.59
C THR A 17 21.71 -1.42 -8.14
N PRO A 18 20.69 -1.59 -9.02
CA PRO A 18 19.30 -1.41 -8.62
C PRO A 18 18.94 -2.34 -7.46
N VAL A 19 18.51 -1.77 -6.34
CA VAL A 19 18.10 -2.52 -5.15
C VAL A 19 16.59 -2.71 -5.11
N LEU A 20 16.15 -3.86 -4.60
CA LEU A 20 14.73 -4.12 -4.33
C LEU A 20 14.38 -3.52 -2.97
N LEU A 21 13.38 -2.65 -2.95
CA LEU A 21 13.00 -1.85 -1.79
C LEU A 21 11.52 -1.99 -1.46
N LEU A 22 11.18 -1.61 -0.26
CA LEU A 22 9.80 -1.34 0.14
C LEU A 22 9.75 0.05 0.76
N ASN A 23 9.00 0.96 0.13
CA ASN A 23 8.90 2.36 0.53
C ASN A 23 10.25 3.10 0.38
N ALA A 24 10.68 3.29 -0.86
CA ALA A 24 11.95 3.96 -1.17
C ALA A 24 12.12 5.33 -0.48
N PRO A 25 11.10 6.21 -0.39
CA PRO A 25 11.23 7.48 0.33
C PRO A 25 11.57 7.31 1.82
N LEU A 26 10.98 6.32 2.48
CA LEU A 26 11.28 6.04 3.89
C LEU A 26 12.70 5.50 4.07
N VAL A 27 13.11 4.59 3.19
CA VAL A 27 14.47 4.02 3.22
C VAL A 27 15.50 5.10 2.94
N ALA A 28 15.29 5.95 1.93
CA ALA A 28 16.13 7.09 1.60
C ALA A 28 16.32 8.04 2.80
N SER A 29 15.22 8.38 3.46
CA SER A 29 15.24 9.22 4.66
C SER A 29 16.04 8.59 5.80
N ARG A 30 15.86 7.29 6.07
CA ARG A 30 16.58 6.57 7.13
C ARG A 30 18.07 6.41 6.85
N LEU A 31 18.44 6.25 5.60
CA LEU A 31 19.84 6.18 5.17
C LEU A 31 20.51 7.57 5.15
N GLY A 32 19.71 8.64 5.01
CA GLY A 32 20.23 9.99 4.74
C GLY A 32 20.76 10.10 3.29
N TYR A 33 20.20 9.31 2.37
CA TYR A 33 20.59 9.27 0.96
C TYR A 33 19.36 9.56 0.07
N PRO A 34 19.05 10.84 -0.21
CA PRO A 34 17.84 11.25 -0.93
C PRO A 34 17.82 10.79 -2.40
N GLU A 35 18.99 10.51 -2.99
CA GLU A 35 19.12 10.05 -4.37
C GLU A 35 18.92 8.53 -4.53
N LEU A 36 18.48 7.85 -3.47
CA LEU A 36 18.21 6.43 -3.50
C LEU A 36 17.19 6.11 -4.60
N SER A 37 17.61 5.32 -5.56
CA SER A 37 16.78 4.80 -6.62
C SER A 37 16.80 3.27 -6.59
N GLY A 38 15.69 2.66 -6.96
CA GLY A 38 15.59 1.20 -6.97
C GLY A 38 14.21 0.71 -7.37
N LEU A 39 14.02 -0.59 -7.21
CA LEU A 39 12.76 -1.26 -7.51
C LEU A 39 11.86 -1.20 -6.26
N ASP A 40 11.07 -0.14 -6.12
CA ASP A 40 10.13 -0.01 -4.99
C ASP A 40 8.88 -0.89 -5.22
N LEU A 41 8.67 -1.82 -4.31
CA LEU A 41 7.55 -2.78 -4.39
C LEU A 41 6.19 -2.12 -4.20
N LEU A 42 6.08 -0.98 -3.50
CA LEU A 42 4.81 -0.25 -3.39
C LEU A 42 4.42 0.38 -4.72
N GLU A 43 5.38 0.89 -5.49
CA GLU A 43 5.13 1.40 -6.83
C GLU A 43 4.69 0.28 -7.77
N ALA A 44 5.37 -0.86 -7.76
CA ALA A 44 4.98 -2.03 -8.54
C ALA A 44 3.60 -2.55 -8.12
N PHE A 45 3.31 -2.59 -6.82
CA PHE A 45 2.00 -2.97 -6.30
C PHE A 45 0.90 -2.01 -6.80
N ALA A 46 1.14 -0.70 -6.74
CA ALA A 46 0.18 0.30 -7.22
C ALA A 46 -0.05 0.19 -8.74
N PHE A 47 0.96 -0.20 -9.51
CA PHE A 47 0.82 -0.45 -10.94
C PHE A 47 -0.03 -1.70 -11.22
N VAL A 48 0.21 -2.80 -10.48
CA VAL A 48 -0.47 -4.09 -10.69
C VAL A 48 -1.89 -4.07 -10.12
N TYR A 49 -2.11 -3.35 -9.02
CA TYR A 49 -3.37 -3.28 -8.28
C TYR A 49 -3.74 -1.83 -7.94
N PRO A 50 -4.02 -0.97 -8.95
CA PRO A 50 -4.14 0.48 -8.78
C PRO A 50 -5.23 0.95 -7.81
N ALA A 51 -6.27 0.13 -7.57
CA ALA A 51 -7.36 0.48 -6.65
C ALA A 51 -7.30 -0.26 -5.30
N ARG A 52 -6.20 -0.99 -5.01
CA ARG A 52 -6.08 -1.76 -3.77
C ARG A 52 -5.19 -1.05 -2.77
N PHE A 53 -5.67 -0.97 -1.54
CA PHE A 53 -4.87 -0.47 -0.43
C PHE A 53 -3.83 -1.51 0.02
N CYS A 54 -2.63 -1.05 0.30
CA CYS A 54 -1.56 -1.84 0.91
C CYS A 54 -0.94 -1.03 2.05
N VAL A 55 -0.85 -1.61 3.23
CA VAL A 55 -0.07 -1.01 4.33
C VAL A 55 1.41 -1.04 3.94
N PRO A 56 2.15 0.09 3.99
CA PRO A 56 3.52 0.19 3.47
C PRO A 56 4.56 -0.44 4.41
N THR A 57 4.33 -1.70 4.79
CA THR A 57 5.21 -2.52 5.62
C THR A 57 5.39 -3.89 4.99
N PRO A 58 6.46 -4.65 5.32
CA PRO A 58 6.65 -6.00 4.83
C PRO A 58 5.45 -6.91 5.13
N ARG A 59 4.90 -6.80 6.33
CA ARG A 59 3.71 -7.55 6.74
C ARG A 59 2.48 -7.15 5.92
N GLY A 60 2.22 -5.85 5.75
CA GLY A 60 1.08 -5.37 4.98
C GLY A 60 1.16 -5.75 3.51
N LEU A 61 2.35 -5.74 2.91
CA LEU A 61 2.55 -6.23 1.55
C LEU A 61 2.29 -7.73 1.45
N ALA A 62 2.78 -8.53 2.41
CA ALA A 62 2.51 -9.96 2.45
C ALA A 62 1.00 -10.25 2.55
N GLU A 63 0.29 -9.57 3.45
CA GLU A 63 -1.16 -9.70 3.60
C GLU A 63 -1.91 -9.31 2.31
N ALA A 64 -1.52 -8.19 1.68
CA ALA A 64 -2.14 -7.73 0.44
C ALA A 64 -1.94 -8.68 -0.75
N LEU A 65 -0.82 -9.41 -0.77
CA LEU A 65 -0.48 -10.39 -1.82
C LEU A 65 -0.85 -11.84 -1.46
N GLY A 66 -1.36 -12.10 -0.25
CA GLY A 66 -1.66 -13.46 0.21
C GLY A 66 -0.41 -14.31 0.42
N LEU A 67 0.73 -13.70 0.74
CA LEU A 67 1.99 -14.37 1.00
C LEU A 67 2.14 -14.70 2.49
N PRO A 68 2.97 -15.72 2.83
CA PRO A 68 3.31 -16.00 4.22
C PRO A 68 3.92 -14.77 4.90
N LEU A 69 3.52 -14.55 6.16
CA LEU A 69 4.05 -13.43 6.94
C LEU A 69 5.51 -13.70 7.34
N PRO A 70 6.38 -12.68 7.35
CA PRO A 70 7.76 -12.87 7.79
C PRO A 70 7.81 -13.10 9.30
N GLU A 71 8.45 -14.18 9.72
CA GLU A 71 8.60 -14.55 11.12
C GLU A 71 9.66 -13.70 11.85
N SER A 72 10.56 -13.08 11.10
CA SER A 72 11.66 -12.26 11.62
C SER A 72 12.11 -11.22 10.60
N GLU A 73 12.89 -10.25 11.04
CA GLU A 73 13.54 -9.28 10.13
C GLU A 73 14.45 -9.95 9.10
N ALA A 74 15.11 -11.04 9.47
CA ALA A 74 15.95 -11.81 8.56
C ALA A 74 15.18 -12.48 7.42
N ALA A 75 13.88 -12.70 7.58
CA ALA A 75 13.01 -13.26 6.55
C ALA A 75 12.50 -12.21 5.55
N VAL A 76 12.59 -10.92 5.88
CA VAL A 76 12.06 -9.82 5.05
C VAL A 76 12.66 -9.80 3.65
N PRO A 77 13.97 -9.94 3.42
CA PRO A 77 14.52 -9.93 2.06
C PRO A 77 13.95 -11.04 1.16
N ALA A 78 13.73 -12.23 1.71
CA ALA A 78 13.11 -13.34 0.98
C ALA A 78 11.63 -13.02 0.64
N LEU A 79 10.90 -12.43 1.56
CA LEU A 79 9.54 -11.95 1.32
C LEU A 79 9.49 -10.91 0.20
N LEU A 80 10.41 -9.92 0.18
CA LEU A 80 10.43 -8.90 -0.88
C LEU A 80 10.66 -9.53 -2.26
N GLN A 81 11.53 -10.53 -2.35
CA GLN A 81 11.75 -11.29 -3.59
C GLN A 81 10.49 -12.06 -4.01
N GLN A 82 9.81 -12.72 -3.07
CA GLN A 82 8.55 -13.42 -3.34
C GLN A 82 7.47 -12.45 -3.79
N ALA A 83 7.37 -11.28 -3.17
CA ALA A 83 6.44 -10.23 -3.55
C ALA A 83 6.70 -9.72 -4.98
N ALA A 84 7.96 -9.45 -5.34
CA ALA A 84 8.33 -9.10 -6.70
C ALA A 84 7.91 -10.19 -7.70
N GLY A 85 8.19 -11.45 -7.38
CA GLY A 85 7.79 -12.58 -8.20
C GLY A 85 6.27 -12.70 -8.36
N ALA A 86 5.49 -12.47 -7.30
CA ALA A 86 4.03 -12.50 -7.34
C ALA A 86 3.47 -11.38 -8.22
N LEU A 87 3.99 -10.16 -8.12
CA LEU A 87 3.58 -9.02 -8.95
C LEU A 87 3.90 -9.26 -10.43
N ILE A 88 5.09 -9.79 -10.75
CA ILE A 88 5.47 -10.16 -12.10
C ILE A 88 4.57 -11.29 -12.64
N ALA A 89 4.24 -12.27 -11.81
CA ALA A 89 3.36 -13.37 -12.19
C ALA A 89 1.95 -12.88 -12.52
N GLU A 90 1.43 -11.89 -11.76
CA GLU A 90 0.13 -11.30 -12.04
C GLU A 90 0.12 -10.54 -13.38
N CYS A 91 1.17 -9.83 -13.75
CA CYS A 91 1.28 -9.20 -15.07
C CYS A 91 1.19 -10.21 -16.24
N ARG A 92 1.56 -11.47 -16.01
CA ARG A 92 1.44 -12.56 -16.99
C ARG A 92 0.06 -13.21 -16.99
N ASN A 93 -0.73 -12.99 -15.97
CA ASN A 93 -2.04 -13.62 -15.81
C ASN A 93 -3.01 -13.11 -16.88
N PRO A 94 -3.56 -13.97 -17.75
CA PRO A 94 -4.51 -13.55 -18.77
C PRO A 94 -5.82 -13.02 -18.17
N LYS A 95 -6.09 -13.30 -16.89
CA LYS A 95 -7.25 -12.82 -16.13
C LYS A 95 -6.95 -11.58 -15.31
N TRP A 96 -5.75 -11.01 -15.40
CA TRP A 96 -5.40 -9.78 -14.70
C TRP A 96 -6.36 -8.65 -15.13
N PRO A 97 -7.11 -8.03 -14.19
CA PRO A 97 -8.12 -7.05 -14.53
C PRO A 97 -7.58 -5.82 -15.28
N GLU A 98 -6.35 -5.41 -14.92
CA GLU A 98 -5.71 -4.20 -15.46
C GLU A 98 -4.86 -4.48 -16.72
N ARG A 99 -4.96 -5.67 -17.28
CA ARG A 99 -4.21 -6.06 -18.48
C ARG A 99 -4.45 -5.12 -19.66
N GLU A 100 -5.70 -4.67 -19.83
CA GLU A 100 -6.05 -3.67 -20.82
C GLU A 100 -5.58 -2.28 -20.33
N GLY A 101 -4.80 -1.58 -21.13
CA GLY A 101 -4.18 -0.31 -20.77
C GLY A 101 -2.81 -0.42 -20.09
N ALA A 102 -2.45 -1.60 -19.56
CA ALA A 102 -1.19 -1.79 -18.83
C ALA A 102 0.04 -1.49 -19.68
N TRP A 103 0.04 -1.90 -20.96
CA TRP A 103 1.16 -1.60 -21.86
C TRP A 103 1.35 -0.10 -22.09
N SER A 104 0.27 0.61 -22.35
CA SER A 104 0.31 2.06 -22.56
C SER A 104 0.72 2.81 -21.30
N ALA A 105 0.25 2.39 -20.13
CA ALA A 105 0.68 2.91 -18.84
C ALA A 105 2.17 2.66 -18.61
N LEU A 106 2.64 1.44 -18.87
CA LEU A 106 4.05 1.08 -18.74
C LEU A 106 4.94 1.95 -19.64
N GLN A 107 4.54 2.17 -20.89
CA GLN A 107 5.28 3.03 -21.83
C GLN A 107 5.32 4.50 -21.36
N ALA A 108 4.27 5.00 -20.74
CA ALA A 108 4.25 6.33 -20.15
C ALA A 108 5.22 6.42 -18.97
N LEU A 109 5.23 5.43 -18.09
CA LEU A 109 6.12 5.35 -16.94
C LEU A 109 7.60 5.13 -17.35
N GLU A 110 7.86 4.38 -18.43
CA GLU A 110 9.20 4.21 -18.98
C GLU A 110 9.80 5.56 -19.45
N ARG A 111 9.00 6.42 -20.08
CA ARG A 111 9.43 7.78 -20.46
C ARG A 111 9.79 8.63 -19.23
N LEU A 112 9.16 8.35 -18.10
CA LEU A 112 9.48 8.96 -16.81
C LEU A 112 10.65 8.28 -16.10
N ARG A 113 11.29 7.29 -16.74
CA ARG A 113 12.42 6.51 -16.21
C ARG A 113 12.06 5.70 -14.96
N TRP A 114 10.83 5.20 -14.89
CA TRP A 114 10.41 4.32 -13.81
C TRP A 114 11.21 3.01 -13.81
N PRO A 115 11.92 2.66 -12.73
CA PRO A 115 12.84 1.51 -12.74
C PRO A 115 12.16 0.17 -13.06
N TRP A 116 10.91 -0.01 -12.67
CA TRP A 116 10.15 -1.23 -12.93
C TRP A 116 9.77 -1.42 -14.41
N ALA A 117 9.79 -0.36 -15.21
CA ALA A 117 9.32 -0.44 -16.59
C ALA A 117 10.08 -1.51 -17.39
N GLN A 118 11.40 -1.57 -17.27
CA GLN A 118 12.22 -2.57 -17.97
C GLN A 118 12.01 -3.99 -17.43
N VAL A 119 11.73 -4.12 -16.13
CA VAL A 119 11.49 -5.40 -15.47
C VAL A 119 10.14 -5.97 -15.89
N LEU A 120 9.10 -5.15 -15.97
CA LEU A 120 7.73 -5.56 -16.26
C LEU A 120 7.45 -5.71 -17.76
N ALA A 121 8.12 -4.95 -18.63
CA ALA A 121 7.87 -4.95 -20.08
C ALA A 121 7.85 -6.36 -20.71
N PRO A 122 8.75 -7.30 -20.39
CA PRO A 122 8.71 -8.66 -20.97
C PRO A 122 7.50 -9.49 -20.53
N HIS A 123 6.76 -9.02 -19.52
CA HIS A 123 5.67 -9.75 -18.87
C HIS A 123 4.27 -9.21 -19.19
N ILE A 124 4.21 -8.08 -19.87
CA ILE A 124 2.96 -7.42 -20.27
C ILE A 124 2.79 -7.59 -21.78
N ALA A 125 1.65 -8.11 -22.18
CA ALA A 125 1.36 -8.30 -23.60
C ALA A 125 1.25 -6.95 -24.32
N LYS A 126 2.02 -6.79 -25.38
CA LYS A 126 1.89 -5.62 -26.25
C LYS A 126 0.58 -5.72 -27.05
N PRO A 127 -0.30 -4.71 -27.00
CA PRO A 127 -1.55 -4.73 -27.72
C PRO A 127 -1.33 -4.61 -29.24
N GLU A 128 -2.18 -5.25 -30.03
CA GLU A 128 -2.13 -5.13 -31.51
C GLU A 128 -2.57 -3.73 -31.99
N ARG A 129 -3.40 -3.06 -31.22
CA ARG A 129 -3.91 -1.71 -31.49
C ARG A 129 -3.58 -0.77 -30.34
N ALA A 130 -3.49 0.53 -30.63
CA ALA A 130 -3.30 1.52 -29.59
C ALA A 130 -4.45 1.47 -28.57
N GLU A 131 -4.09 1.32 -27.32
CA GLU A 131 -5.02 1.39 -26.19
C GLU A 131 -5.44 2.84 -25.99
N ARG A 132 -6.72 3.08 -25.79
CA ARG A 132 -7.27 4.43 -25.65
C ARG A 132 -7.41 4.86 -24.20
N GLU A 133 -7.54 3.88 -23.33
CA GLU A 133 -7.83 4.12 -21.92
C GLU A 133 -6.76 3.46 -21.06
N LEU A 134 -6.23 4.21 -20.13
CA LEU A 134 -5.33 3.71 -19.10
C LEU A 134 -6.16 3.40 -17.87
N PHE A 135 -6.04 2.18 -17.32
CA PHE A 135 -6.78 1.77 -16.13
C PHE A 135 -8.30 2.00 -16.23
N ALA A 136 -8.88 1.63 -17.38
CA ALA A 136 -10.31 1.84 -17.70
C ALA A 136 -11.30 1.25 -16.68
N ARG A 137 -10.82 0.38 -15.79
CA ARG A 137 -11.63 -0.30 -14.78
C ARG A 137 -11.44 0.22 -13.37
N LEU A 138 -10.70 1.29 -13.20
CA LEU A 138 -10.67 1.94 -11.90
C LEU A 138 -12.09 2.36 -11.54
N PRO A 139 -12.56 2.07 -10.32
CA PRO A 139 -13.86 2.55 -9.89
C PRO A 139 -13.89 4.07 -10.07
N GLU A 140 -14.91 4.55 -10.78
CA GLU A 140 -15.17 5.98 -10.80
C GLU A 140 -15.32 6.46 -9.36
N TRP A 141 -14.69 7.58 -9.05
CA TRP A 141 -14.90 8.23 -7.77
C TRP A 141 -16.38 8.62 -7.71
N GLU A 142 -17.18 7.84 -6.98
CA GLU A 142 -18.54 8.24 -6.67
C GLU A 142 -18.47 9.49 -5.79
N GLU A 143 -18.68 10.63 -6.41
CA GLU A 143 -18.96 11.85 -5.68
C GLU A 143 -20.24 11.61 -4.89
N THR A 144 -20.09 11.19 -3.65
CA THR A 144 -21.19 10.97 -2.70
C THR A 144 -22.20 9.89 -3.12
N GLY A 145 -21.93 8.65 -2.77
CA GLY A 145 -23.01 7.67 -2.56
C GLY A 145 -24.09 8.29 -1.66
N GLU A 146 -25.37 8.06 -1.97
CA GLU A 146 -26.48 8.55 -1.14
C GLU A 146 -26.17 8.28 0.33
N ARG A 147 -25.89 9.32 1.08
CA ARG A 147 -25.72 9.19 2.52
C ARG A 147 -27.03 8.68 3.06
N PRO A 148 -27.05 7.53 3.76
CA PRO A 148 -28.26 7.09 4.42
C PRO A 148 -28.76 8.24 5.29
N ALA A 149 -30.08 8.51 5.24
CA ALA A 149 -30.67 9.53 6.07
C ALA A 149 -30.21 9.34 7.54
N PRO A 150 -29.84 10.44 8.24
CA PRO A 150 -29.41 10.35 9.62
C PRO A 150 -30.48 9.59 10.42
N ARG A 151 -30.08 8.51 11.08
CA ARG A 151 -30.98 7.85 12.01
C ARG A 151 -31.07 8.72 13.26
N GLN A 152 -32.25 9.16 13.59
CA GLN A 152 -32.53 9.65 14.94
C GLN A 152 -32.53 8.44 15.87
N VAL A 153 -31.52 8.32 16.68
CA VAL A 153 -31.40 7.30 17.72
C VAL A 153 -31.48 8.06 19.04
N GLU A 154 -32.58 7.85 19.80
CA GLU A 154 -32.64 8.33 21.18
C GLU A 154 -31.69 7.48 22.03
N LEU A 155 -30.66 8.11 22.56
CA LEU A 155 -29.68 7.48 23.44
C LEU A 155 -29.99 7.88 24.90
N SER A 156 -30.23 6.90 25.78
CA SER A 156 -30.31 7.22 27.19
C SER A 156 -28.95 7.63 27.76
N ALA A 157 -28.96 8.46 28.80
CA ALA A 157 -27.74 8.87 29.49
C ALA A 157 -26.90 7.68 29.99
N GLU A 158 -27.60 6.60 30.44
CA GLU A 158 -26.94 5.35 30.86
C GLU A 158 -26.27 4.62 29.69
N ALA A 159 -26.92 4.56 28.52
CA ALA A 159 -26.35 3.94 27.31
C ALA A 159 -25.09 4.70 26.84
N VAL A 160 -25.12 6.04 26.84
CA VAL A 160 -23.97 6.88 26.50
C VAL A 160 -22.82 6.68 27.51
N ALA A 161 -23.11 6.70 28.81
CA ALA A 161 -22.11 6.49 29.85
C ALA A 161 -21.48 5.08 29.77
N SER A 162 -22.28 4.05 29.54
CA SER A 162 -21.80 2.67 29.37
C SER A 162 -20.90 2.52 28.17
N GLN A 163 -21.31 3.09 27.03
CA GLN A 163 -20.54 3.04 25.80
C GLN A 163 -19.22 3.80 25.92
N LEU A 164 -19.22 4.96 26.57
CA LEU A 164 -18.01 5.73 26.85
C LEU A 164 -17.03 4.92 27.72
N THR A 165 -17.50 4.29 28.78
CA THR A 165 -16.69 3.43 29.65
C THR A 165 -16.10 2.24 28.87
N ARG A 166 -16.88 1.63 27.98
CA ARG A 166 -16.41 0.54 27.13
C ARG A 166 -15.30 0.97 26.17
N LEU A 167 -15.39 2.17 25.60
CA LEU A 167 -14.41 2.71 24.66
C LEU A 167 -13.13 3.19 25.34
N THR A 168 -13.23 3.75 26.53
CA THR A 168 -12.07 4.27 27.27
C THR A 168 -11.39 3.21 28.15
N GLY A 169 -12.08 2.11 28.46
CA GLY A 169 -11.64 1.08 29.41
C GLY A 169 -11.92 1.45 30.87
N GLU A 170 -12.12 0.43 31.72
CA GLU A 170 -12.48 0.62 33.13
C GLU A 170 -11.36 1.28 33.97
N GLN A 171 -10.11 1.18 33.52
CA GLN A 171 -8.93 1.74 34.19
C GLN A 171 -8.47 3.09 33.62
N ALA A 172 -9.16 3.66 32.65
CA ALA A 172 -8.81 4.94 32.07
C ALA A 172 -9.10 6.09 33.05
N GLU A 173 -8.25 7.11 33.00
CA GLU A 173 -8.45 8.34 33.72
C GLU A 173 -9.86 8.92 33.46
N ARG A 174 -10.65 9.10 34.51
CA ARG A 174 -12.00 9.69 34.38
C ARG A 174 -11.89 11.15 34.00
N ARG A 175 -12.15 11.47 32.75
CA ARG A 175 -12.20 12.84 32.25
C ARG A 175 -13.64 13.34 32.30
N GLU A 176 -14.00 14.03 33.37
CA GLU A 176 -15.34 14.58 33.61
C GLU A 176 -15.84 15.43 32.42
N GLY A 177 -14.97 16.20 31.77
CA GLY A 177 -15.30 16.98 30.59
C GLY A 177 -15.73 16.15 29.37
N GLN A 178 -15.12 14.99 29.15
CA GLN A 178 -15.54 14.10 28.04
C GLN A 178 -16.90 13.48 28.30
N ARG A 179 -17.17 13.11 29.55
CA ARG A 179 -18.48 12.57 29.94
C ARG A 179 -19.58 13.62 29.82
N ALA A 180 -19.35 14.83 30.33
CA ALA A 180 -20.29 15.93 30.20
C ALA A 180 -20.61 16.26 28.73
N TYR A 181 -19.58 16.32 27.89
CA TYR A 181 -19.73 16.54 26.45
C TYR A 181 -20.54 15.42 25.76
N ALA A 182 -20.22 14.15 26.04
CA ALA A 182 -20.92 13.01 25.45
C ALA A 182 -22.42 13.00 25.82
N LEU A 183 -22.76 13.36 27.06
CA LEU A 183 -24.13 13.45 27.54
C LEU A 183 -24.87 14.66 26.92
N GLU A 184 -24.18 15.75 26.65
CA GLU A 184 -24.79 16.93 26.02
C GLU A 184 -25.10 16.70 24.53
N VAL A 185 -24.22 16.02 23.81
CA VAL A 185 -24.40 15.67 22.40
C VAL A 185 -25.53 14.65 22.21
N ALA A 186 -25.87 13.86 23.23
CA ALA A 186 -26.91 12.83 23.18
C ALA A 186 -28.34 13.37 23.49
N LYS A 187 -28.50 14.65 23.84
CA LYS A 187 -29.78 15.33 23.99
C LYS A 187 -30.37 15.73 22.65
#